data_43c5cf136d63f6c2f460869e08d02bba
#
_entry.id   43c5cf136d63f6c2f460869e08d02bba
#
_cell.length_a   1.000
_cell.length_b   1.000
_cell.length_c   1.000
_cell.angle_alpha   90.00
_cell.angle_beta   90.00
_cell.angle_gamma   90.00
#
_symmetry.space_group_name_H-M   'P 1'
#
loop_
_entity.id
_entity.type
_entity.pdbx_description
1 polymer ?
#
loop_
_entity_poly.entity_id
_entity_poly.type
_entity_poly.pdbx_seq_one_letter_code
_entity_poly.pdbx_strand_id
1 'polypeptide(L)'
;MWEPFERNNKTKDADGTAWPYLVGQRDMRDVRDADGLFAVVNGCPPDEGVMVELGMAIAWGKPVFLFRDDFRHCTDSGNYPLNLMLFCSLPQHGWERYWLTHIDQIADPHKALAPWLNGDVSRQAAAEPPPGLGCC
;
A
#
# COMPACT_ATOMS: atom_id res chain seq x y z
N MET A 1 -6.11 10.72 8.21
CA MET A 1 -5.99 9.27 7.90
C MET A 1 -7.39 8.74 7.63
N TRP A 2 -7.58 8.07 6.51
CA TRP A 2 -8.85 7.46 6.12
C TRP A 2 -8.87 6.02 6.60
N GLU A 3 -9.96 5.63 7.29
CA GLU A 3 -10.17 4.27 7.77
C GLU A 3 -11.42 3.70 7.08
N PRO A 4 -11.23 2.80 6.07
CA PRO A 4 -12.32 2.28 5.23
C PRO A 4 -13.34 1.44 6.00
N PHE A 5 -12.89 0.76 7.06
CA PHE A 5 -13.67 -0.26 7.76
C PHE A 5 -14.95 0.28 8.43
N GLU A 6 -14.87 1.40 9.16
CA GLU A 6 -16.03 2.00 9.80
C GLU A 6 -17.08 2.50 8.79
N ARG A 7 -16.59 3.05 7.68
CA ARG A 7 -17.46 3.60 6.63
C ARG A 7 -18.19 2.50 5.86
N ASN A 8 -17.53 1.38 5.60
CA ASN A 8 -18.10 0.24 4.89
C ASN A 8 -19.14 -0.49 5.73
N ASN A 9 -18.93 -0.61 7.05
CA ASN A 9 -19.91 -1.19 7.96
C ASN A 9 -21.23 -0.42 8.00
N LYS A 10 -21.19 0.92 7.93
CA LYS A 10 -22.41 1.75 7.86
C LYS A 10 -23.20 1.59 6.56
N THR A 11 -22.58 1.10 5.51
CA THR A 11 -23.21 0.89 4.20
C THR A 11 -23.95 -0.45 4.12
N LYS A 12 -23.60 -1.42 4.97
CA LYS A 12 -24.25 -2.76 5.01
C LYS A 12 -25.74 -2.68 5.38
N ASP A 13 -26.15 -1.66 6.11
CA ASP A 13 -27.52 -1.52 6.61
C ASP A 13 -28.49 -0.91 5.59
N ALA A 14 -27.97 -0.42 4.45
CA ALA A 14 -28.77 0.41 3.53
C ALA A 14 -29.45 -0.38 2.39
N ASP A 15 -28.89 -1.51 1.94
CA ASP A 15 -29.51 -2.35 0.89
C ASP A 15 -28.75 -3.69 0.76
N GLY A 16 -29.43 -4.79 1.08
CA GLY A 16 -28.80 -6.11 1.23
C GLY A 16 -28.17 -6.74 -0.01
N THR A 17 -28.38 -6.21 -1.23
CA THR A 17 -27.91 -6.83 -2.48
C THR A 17 -26.87 -6.01 -3.25
N ALA A 18 -26.92 -4.69 -3.16
CA ALA A 18 -26.03 -3.79 -3.90
C ALA A 18 -24.74 -3.42 -3.14
N TRP A 19 -24.70 -3.66 -1.84
CA TRP A 19 -23.60 -3.20 -0.98
C TRP A 19 -22.21 -3.72 -1.39
N PRO A 20 -21.99 -4.98 -1.86
CA PRO A 20 -20.65 -5.44 -2.24
C PRO A 20 -20.06 -4.60 -3.38
N TYR A 21 -20.86 -4.27 -4.38
CA TYR A 21 -20.43 -3.42 -5.50
C TYR A 21 -20.16 -1.98 -5.05
N LEU A 22 -20.98 -1.44 -4.16
CA LEU A 22 -20.80 -0.09 -3.61
C LEU A 22 -19.52 0.00 -2.77
N VAL A 23 -19.24 -1.01 -1.97
CA VAL A 23 -17.99 -1.09 -1.16
C VAL A 23 -16.79 -1.18 -2.08
N GLY A 24 -16.74 -2.17 -2.98
CA GLY A 24 -15.61 -2.36 -3.88
C GLY A 24 -15.32 -1.13 -4.75
N GLN A 25 -16.37 -0.49 -5.33
CA GLN A 25 -16.20 0.75 -6.09
C GLN A 25 -15.71 1.92 -5.23
N ARG A 26 -16.06 1.92 -3.95
CA ARG A 26 -15.63 2.95 -3.01
C ARG A 26 -14.16 2.77 -2.64
N ASP A 27 -13.75 1.55 -2.33
CA ASP A 27 -12.36 1.22 -2.02
C ASP A 27 -11.44 1.54 -3.21
N MET A 28 -11.85 1.18 -4.43
CA MET A 28 -11.11 1.55 -5.65
C MET A 28 -10.98 3.08 -5.82
N ARG A 29 -12.03 3.84 -5.52
CA ARG A 29 -11.98 5.31 -5.55
C ARG A 29 -11.08 5.87 -4.47
N ASP A 30 -11.12 5.30 -3.28
CA ASP A 30 -10.30 5.74 -2.16
C ASP A 30 -8.80 5.56 -2.46
N VAL A 31 -8.41 4.44 -3.05
CA VAL A 31 -7.03 4.25 -3.53
C VAL A 31 -6.67 5.24 -4.64
N ARG A 32 -7.59 5.48 -5.59
CA ARG A 32 -7.35 6.44 -6.68
C ARG A 32 -7.16 7.86 -6.17
N ASP A 33 -7.98 8.28 -5.21
CA ASP A 33 -8.04 9.66 -4.73
C ASP A 33 -7.01 9.93 -3.59
N ALA A 34 -6.42 8.88 -3.01
CA ALA A 34 -5.36 8.99 -1.99
C ALA A 34 -4.06 9.53 -2.58
N ASP A 35 -3.28 10.23 -1.77
CA ASP A 35 -1.93 10.72 -2.13
C ASP A 35 -0.87 9.61 -2.10
N GLY A 36 -1.10 8.52 -1.37
CA GLY A 36 -0.21 7.37 -1.24
C GLY A 36 -0.89 6.23 -0.50
N LEU A 37 -0.25 5.08 -0.43
CA LEU A 37 -0.77 3.88 0.21
C LEU A 37 0.18 3.40 1.33
N PHE A 38 -0.37 3.22 2.54
CA PHE A 38 0.28 2.46 3.60
C PHE A 38 -0.42 1.11 3.71
N ALA A 39 0.27 0.03 3.35
CA ALA A 39 -0.29 -1.31 3.29
C ALA A 39 0.30 -2.24 4.37
N VAL A 40 -0.56 -2.92 5.11
CA VAL A 40 -0.17 -4.00 6.03
C VAL A 40 -0.18 -5.31 5.24
N VAL A 41 1.00 -5.86 4.98
CA VAL A 41 1.21 -7.03 4.13
C VAL A 41 1.57 -8.29 4.95
N ASN A 42 0.95 -8.43 6.10
CA ASN A 42 1.04 -9.63 6.92
C ASN A 42 0.26 -10.79 6.28
N GLY A 43 0.55 -11.99 6.73
CA GLY A 43 -0.07 -13.20 6.18
C GLY A 43 0.84 -13.92 5.19
N CYS A 44 0.48 -15.16 4.86
CA CYS A 44 1.20 -15.99 3.92
C CYS A 44 0.20 -16.87 3.15
N PRO A 45 -0.34 -16.38 2.03
CA PRO A 45 -0.12 -15.07 1.40
C PRO A 45 -0.74 -13.91 2.18
N PRO A 46 -0.37 -12.66 1.87
CA PRO A 46 -1.08 -11.48 2.36
C PRO A 46 -2.55 -11.44 1.90
N ASP A 47 -3.34 -10.57 2.53
CA ASP A 47 -4.74 -10.37 2.18
C ASP A 47 -4.92 -9.95 0.71
N GLU A 48 -5.84 -10.60 0.01
CA GLU A 48 -6.06 -10.40 -1.42
C GLU A 48 -6.60 -9.00 -1.76
N GLY A 49 -7.42 -8.41 -0.88
CA GLY A 49 -7.93 -7.04 -1.06
C GLY A 49 -6.78 -6.03 -0.99
N VAL A 50 -5.92 -6.17 0.01
CA VAL A 50 -4.71 -5.35 0.13
C VAL A 50 -3.81 -5.50 -1.09
N MET A 51 -3.72 -6.70 -1.68
CA MET A 51 -2.92 -6.92 -2.90
C MET A 51 -3.52 -6.22 -4.11
N VAL A 52 -4.83 -6.15 -4.24
CA VAL A 52 -5.51 -5.38 -5.31
C VAL A 52 -5.26 -3.88 -5.14
N GLU A 53 -5.44 -3.35 -3.93
CA GLU A 53 -5.18 -1.94 -3.61
C GLU A 53 -3.73 -1.55 -3.88
N LEU A 54 -2.77 -2.40 -3.48
CA LEU A 54 -1.35 -2.21 -3.73
C LEU A 54 -1.04 -2.21 -5.23
N GLY A 55 -1.60 -3.16 -6.00
CA GLY A 55 -1.45 -3.21 -7.45
C GLY A 55 -1.98 -1.96 -8.14
N MET A 56 -3.12 -1.43 -7.69
CA MET A 56 -3.70 -0.18 -8.19
C MET A 56 -2.80 1.02 -7.85
N ALA A 57 -2.29 1.11 -6.62
CA ALA A 57 -1.39 2.18 -6.22
C ALA A 57 -0.11 2.18 -7.06
N ILE A 58 0.48 1.00 -7.32
CA ILE A 58 1.65 0.82 -8.20
C ILE A 58 1.32 1.31 -9.62
N ALA A 59 0.21 0.86 -10.19
CA ALA A 59 -0.20 1.23 -11.55
C ALA A 59 -0.43 2.74 -11.73
N TRP A 60 -0.85 3.41 -10.67
CA TRP A 60 -1.07 4.88 -10.67
C TRP A 60 0.15 5.67 -10.21
N GLY A 61 1.31 5.01 -9.98
CA GLY A 61 2.57 5.67 -9.58
C GLY A 61 2.48 6.35 -8.21
N LYS A 62 1.65 5.84 -7.31
CA LYS A 62 1.49 6.38 -5.96
C LYS A 62 2.63 5.92 -5.06
N PRO A 63 3.11 6.76 -4.12
CA PRO A 63 4.04 6.33 -3.10
C PRO A 63 3.41 5.23 -2.23
N VAL A 64 4.18 4.18 -1.99
CA VAL A 64 3.76 3.01 -1.23
C VAL A 64 4.69 2.82 -0.04
N PHE A 65 4.10 2.56 1.13
CA PHE A 65 4.79 2.23 2.37
C PHE A 65 4.26 0.89 2.86
N LEU A 66 5.14 -0.08 3.09
CA LEU A 66 4.76 -1.43 3.45
C LEU A 66 5.10 -1.72 4.91
N PHE A 67 4.15 -2.28 5.63
CA PHE A 67 4.33 -2.76 6.99
C PHE A 67 4.18 -4.27 7.02
N ARG A 68 5.19 -4.97 7.59
CA ARG A 68 5.16 -6.41 7.82
C ARG A 68 5.93 -6.76 9.08
N ASP A 69 5.22 -7.20 10.11
CA ASP A 69 5.79 -7.78 11.33
C ASP A 69 5.62 -9.30 11.39
N ASP A 70 5.18 -9.93 10.30
CA ASP A 70 5.04 -11.36 10.16
C ASP A 70 6.40 -12.00 9.83
N PHE A 71 6.86 -12.92 10.65
CA PHE A 71 8.14 -13.63 10.48
C PHE A 71 8.13 -14.64 9.34
N ARG A 72 6.96 -15.03 8.83
CA ARG A 72 6.84 -16.00 7.75
C ARG A 72 7.27 -15.40 6.42
N HIS A 73 8.04 -16.14 5.65
CA HIS A 73 8.40 -15.75 4.29
C HIS A 73 7.36 -16.28 3.30
N CYS A 74 6.86 -15.42 2.44
CA CYS A 74 5.86 -15.70 1.40
C CYS A 74 6.38 -15.17 0.07
N THR A 75 7.49 -15.72 -0.39
CA THR A 75 8.17 -15.21 -1.57
C THR A 75 8.82 -16.33 -2.34
N ASP A 76 8.90 -16.16 -3.63
CA ASP A 76 9.66 -16.97 -4.59
C ASP A 76 11.16 -16.63 -4.60
N SER A 77 11.58 -15.66 -3.80
CA SER A 77 13.00 -15.26 -3.63
C SER A 77 13.41 -15.35 -2.17
N GLY A 78 14.51 -16.04 -1.88
CA GLY A 78 15.08 -16.10 -0.54
C GLY A 78 15.68 -14.79 -0.04
N ASN A 79 15.86 -13.79 -0.91
CA ASN A 79 16.53 -12.52 -0.59
C ASN A 79 15.53 -11.39 -0.23
N TYR A 80 14.24 -11.54 -0.55
CA TYR A 80 13.23 -10.51 -0.35
C TYR A 80 12.05 -11.07 0.44
N PRO A 81 11.47 -10.28 1.35
CA PRO A 81 10.43 -10.77 2.27
C PRO A 81 9.03 -10.85 1.66
N LEU A 82 8.84 -10.43 0.43
CA LEU A 82 7.56 -10.34 -0.27
C LEU A 82 7.70 -10.74 -1.74
N ASN A 83 6.61 -11.13 -2.39
CA ASN A 83 6.59 -11.38 -3.84
C ASN A 83 7.23 -10.22 -4.61
N LEU A 84 8.05 -10.52 -5.61
CA LEU A 84 8.89 -9.52 -6.29
C LEU A 84 8.07 -8.45 -7.02
N MET A 85 6.90 -8.77 -7.56
CA MET A 85 6.02 -7.78 -8.18
C MET A 85 5.48 -6.76 -7.17
N LEU A 86 5.22 -7.21 -5.93
CA LEU A 86 4.77 -6.34 -4.85
C LEU A 86 5.95 -5.55 -4.28
N PHE A 87 7.09 -6.20 -4.12
CA PHE A 87 8.30 -5.57 -3.60
C PHE A 87 8.84 -4.46 -4.53
N CYS A 88 8.69 -4.61 -5.86
CA CYS A 88 9.11 -3.58 -6.82
C CYS A 88 8.30 -2.28 -6.76
N SER A 89 7.24 -2.21 -5.94
CA SER A 89 6.56 -0.95 -5.59
C SER A 89 7.44 0.00 -4.78
N LEU A 90 8.47 -0.53 -4.15
CA LEU A 90 9.43 0.24 -3.36
C LEU A 90 10.57 0.75 -4.24
N PRO A 91 11.20 1.88 -3.88
CA PRO A 91 12.36 2.39 -4.61
C PRO A 91 13.50 1.36 -4.67
N GLN A 92 14.16 1.24 -5.81
CA GLN A 92 15.28 0.32 -5.98
C GLN A 92 16.42 0.58 -4.98
N HIS A 93 16.66 1.85 -4.65
CA HIS A 93 17.65 2.26 -3.66
C HIS A 93 16.97 2.87 -2.44
N GLY A 94 17.36 2.41 -1.26
CA GLY A 94 16.80 2.91 0.00
C GLY A 94 15.40 2.41 0.31
N TRP A 95 15.00 1.28 -0.27
CA TRP A 95 13.70 0.63 -0.02
C TRP A 95 13.45 0.34 1.45
N GLU A 96 14.50 0.13 2.24
CA GLU A 96 14.43 -0.13 3.68
C GLU A 96 13.74 1.01 4.46
N ARG A 97 13.75 2.21 3.91
CA ARG A 97 13.05 3.35 4.49
C ARG A 97 11.54 3.25 4.33
N TYR A 98 11.07 2.57 3.30
CA TYR A 98 9.66 2.36 2.97
C TYR A 98 9.10 1.04 3.50
N TRP A 99 9.99 0.18 4.03
CA TRP A 99 9.68 -1.11 4.63
C TRP A 99 9.73 -0.99 6.15
N LEU A 100 8.59 -1.22 6.82
CA LEU A 100 8.42 -1.13 8.26
C LEU A 100 8.15 -2.53 8.82
N THR A 101 8.81 -2.88 9.92
CA THR A 101 8.71 -4.19 10.58
C THR A 101 8.26 -4.08 12.04
N HIS A 102 8.19 -2.86 12.58
CA HIS A 102 7.74 -2.57 13.93
C HIS A 102 6.87 -1.33 13.97
N ILE A 103 5.89 -1.31 14.86
CA ILE A 103 4.93 -0.21 14.96
C ILE A 103 5.59 1.15 15.24
N ASP A 104 6.68 1.15 16.02
CA ASP A 104 7.43 2.37 16.36
C ASP A 104 8.04 3.06 15.13
N GLN A 105 8.26 2.31 14.04
CA GLN A 105 8.83 2.84 12.80
C GLN A 105 7.84 3.71 12.02
N ILE A 106 6.56 3.70 12.36
CA ILE A 106 5.54 4.58 11.74
C ILE A 106 5.85 6.05 12.03
N ALA A 107 6.33 6.35 13.23
CA ALA A 107 6.69 7.70 13.66
C ALA A 107 8.19 8.02 13.52
N ASP A 108 9.00 7.07 13.06
CA ASP A 108 10.45 7.22 12.94
C ASP A 108 10.80 8.20 11.81
N PRO A 109 11.50 9.33 12.09
CA PRO A 109 11.90 10.29 11.07
C PRO A 109 12.94 9.76 10.07
N HIS A 110 13.62 8.65 10.37
CA HIS A 110 14.55 7.97 9.46
C HIS A 110 13.84 7.05 8.46
N LYS A 111 12.59 6.67 8.74
CA LYS A 111 11.71 6.00 7.77
C LYS A 111 11.05 7.02 6.86
N ALA A 112 10.56 6.57 5.71
CA ALA A 112 10.00 7.49 4.71
C ALA A 112 8.57 7.95 5.04
N LEU A 113 7.80 7.16 5.81
CA LEU A 113 6.39 7.43 6.07
C LEU A 113 6.18 8.70 6.90
N ALA A 114 6.88 8.85 8.03
CA ALA A 114 6.69 10.01 8.92
C ALA A 114 7.04 11.35 8.24
N PRO A 115 8.19 11.53 7.59
CA PRO A 115 8.49 12.73 6.82
C PRO A 115 7.49 12.99 5.69
N TRP A 116 7.02 11.95 5.01
CA TRP A 116 6.03 12.10 3.95
C TRP A 116 4.68 12.61 4.49
N LEU A 117 4.21 12.08 5.62
CA LEU A 117 2.99 12.54 6.28
C LEU A 117 3.08 13.99 6.75
N ASN A 118 4.26 14.42 7.19
CA ASN A 118 4.54 15.77 7.64
C ASN A 118 4.74 16.78 6.48
N GLY A 119 4.83 16.30 5.25
CA GLY A 119 5.08 17.14 4.07
C GLY A 119 6.55 17.52 3.87
N ASP A 120 7.48 16.92 4.62
CA ASP A 120 8.93 17.20 4.54
C ASP A 120 9.57 16.63 3.27
N VAL A 121 8.89 15.69 2.60
CA VAL A 121 9.29 15.11 1.32
C VAL A 121 8.24 15.47 0.28
N SER A 122 8.69 16.02 -0.86
CA SER A 122 7.75 16.33 -1.94
C SER A 122 6.96 15.08 -2.32
N ARG A 123 5.64 15.18 -2.32
CA ARG A 123 4.72 14.08 -2.64
C ARG A 123 4.95 13.47 -4.02
N GLN A 124 5.73 14.14 -4.88
CA GLN A 124 6.10 13.70 -6.23
C GLN A 124 7.41 12.92 -6.32
N ALA A 125 8.28 12.93 -5.30
CA ALA A 125 9.60 12.31 -5.37
C ALA A 125 9.60 10.78 -5.12
N ALA A 126 8.45 10.18 -4.84
CA ALA A 126 8.37 8.77 -4.44
C ALA A 126 8.17 7.79 -5.60
N ALA A 127 7.95 8.26 -6.80
CA ALA A 127 7.71 7.39 -7.95
C ALA A 127 8.42 7.91 -9.20
N GLU A 128 9.69 7.58 -9.38
CA GLU A 128 10.12 7.31 -10.74
C GLU A 128 9.41 6.04 -11.19
N PRO A 129 8.55 6.09 -12.21
CA PRO A 129 7.95 4.87 -12.74
C PRO A 129 9.09 3.94 -13.16
N PRO A 130 8.94 2.61 -12.95
CA PRO A 130 9.96 1.66 -13.37
C PRO A 130 10.28 1.90 -14.84
N PRO A 131 11.57 1.96 -15.23
CA PRO A 131 11.95 2.21 -16.61
C PRO A 131 11.41 1.07 -17.47
N GLY A 132 10.44 1.37 -18.33
CA GLY A 132 9.92 0.40 -19.31
C GLY A 132 8.40 0.20 -19.36
N LEU A 133 7.59 0.75 -18.46
CA LEU A 133 6.14 0.81 -18.66
C LEU A 133 5.80 2.08 -19.47
N GLY A 134 6.31 2.13 -20.70
CA GLY A 134 5.77 3.02 -21.71
C GLY A 134 4.34 2.59 -22.02
N CYS A 135 3.42 3.55 -22.02
CA CYS A 135 2.03 3.35 -22.36
C CYS A 135 1.89 2.46 -23.62
N CYS A 136 1.20 1.31 -23.48
CA CYS A 136 0.51 0.66 -24.59
C CYS A 136 -0.80 1.38 -24.86
#